data_a7d0596674ca3b643bea4dacd8a93361
#
_entry.id   a7d0596674ca3b643bea4dacd8a93361
#
_cell.length_a   1.000
_cell.length_b   1.000
_cell.length_c   1.000
_cell.angle_alpha   90.00
_cell.angle_beta   90.00
_cell.angle_gamma   90.00
#
_symmetry.space_group_name_H-M   'P 1'
#
loop_
_entity.id
_entity.type
_entity.pdbx_description
1 polymer ?
#
loop_
_entity_poly.entity_id
_entity_poly.type
_entity_poly.pdbx_seq_one_letter_code
_entity_poly.pdbx_strand_id
1 'polypeptide(L)' 'MTNMTLKELIEYERELCSLQQEYEGKLTKIYGEVDSSNEKRRLTIVLNLIIEERQKVNRQKYKPV' A
#
# COMPACT_ATOMS: atom_id res chain seq x y z
N MET A 1 10.16 16.90 -10.21
CA MET A 1 9.22 15.79 -10.34
C MET A 1 9.81 14.69 -11.22
N THR A 2 9.98 13.52 -10.67
CA THR A 2 10.62 12.42 -11.40
C THR A 2 9.59 11.62 -12.17
N ASN A 3 9.77 11.55 -13.48
CA ASN A 3 8.96 10.66 -14.29
C ASN A 3 9.56 9.27 -14.24
N MET A 4 8.84 8.35 -13.63
CA MET A 4 9.28 6.97 -13.55
C MET A 4 9.05 6.27 -14.87
N THR A 5 10.00 5.43 -15.25
CA THR A 5 9.81 4.57 -16.42
C THR A 5 8.76 3.51 -16.10
N LEU A 6 8.24 2.86 -17.13
CA LEU A 6 7.27 1.78 -16.92
C LEU A 6 7.85 0.67 -16.06
N LYS A 7 9.11 0.34 -16.27
CA LYS A 7 9.80 -0.67 -15.46
C LYS A 7 9.84 -0.27 -13.99
N GLU A 8 10.19 0.98 -13.71
CA GLU A 8 10.23 1.49 -12.35
C GLU A 8 8.85 1.48 -11.69
N LEU A 9 7.82 1.83 -12.45
CA LEU A 9 6.45 1.79 -11.95
C LEU A 9 6.02 0.37 -11.58
N ILE A 10 6.39 -0.60 -12.40
CA ILE A 10 6.07 -2.00 -12.13
C ILE A 10 6.77 -2.47 -10.86
N GLU A 11 8.04 -2.13 -10.70
CA GLU A 11 8.81 -2.50 -9.51
C GLU A 11 8.25 -1.83 -8.26
N TYR A 12 7.90 -0.56 -8.36
CA TYR A 12 7.31 0.18 -7.26
C TYR A 12 5.97 -0.42 -6.85
N GLU A 13 5.13 -0.73 -7.82
CA GLU A 13 3.84 -1.36 -7.55
C GLU A 13 4.02 -2.71 -6.84
N ARG A 14 5.02 -3.47 -7.25
CA ARG A 14 5.33 -4.76 -6.63
C ARG A 14 5.72 -4.58 -5.16
N GLU A 15 6.52 -3.58 -4.88
CA GLU A 15 6.89 -3.26 -3.50
C GLU A 15 5.68 -2.83 -2.67
N LEU A 16 4.80 -2.04 -3.25
CA LEU A 16 3.58 -1.62 -2.58
C LEU A 16 2.67 -2.81 -2.28
N CYS A 17 2.55 -3.74 -3.22
CA CYS A 17 1.79 -4.97 -2.98
C CYS A 17 2.36 -5.77 -1.84
N SER A 18 3.67 -5.91 -1.80
CA SER A 18 4.36 -6.63 -0.73
C SER A 18 4.09 -5.97 0.62
N LEU A 19 4.21 -4.65 0.69
CA LEU A 19 3.93 -3.91 1.91
C LEU A 19 2.48 -4.07 2.33
N GLN A 20 1.56 -4.02 1.39
CA GLN A 20 0.15 -4.17 1.69
C GLN A 20 -0.12 -5.53 2.34
N GLN A 21 0.42 -6.60 1.76
CA GLN A 21 0.25 -7.94 2.32
C GLN A 21 0.84 -8.04 3.72
N GLU A 22 2.01 -7.46 3.93
CA GLU A 22 2.65 -7.47 5.24
C GLU A 22 1.79 -6.76 6.30
N TYR A 23 1.28 -5.59 5.99
CA TYR A 23 0.48 -4.84 6.94
C TYR A 23 -0.91 -5.44 7.13
N GLU A 24 -1.48 -6.05 6.10
CA GLU A 24 -2.73 -6.80 6.25
C GLU A 24 -2.56 -7.97 7.20
N GLY A 25 -1.43 -8.68 7.09
CA GLY A 25 -1.11 -9.77 8.01
C GLY A 25 -0.98 -9.30 9.44
N LYS A 26 -0.31 -8.18 9.65
CA LYS A 26 -0.18 -7.58 10.98
C LYS A 26 -1.54 -7.19 11.54
N LEU A 27 -2.39 -6.58 10.73
CA LEU A 27 -3.71 -6.16 11.16
C LEU A 27 -4.57 -7.37 11.54
N THR A 28 -4.49 -8.43 10.76
CA THR A 28 -5.22 -9.67 11.05
C THR A 28 -4.83 -10.25 12.40
N LYS A 29 -3.55 -10.24 12.72
CA LYS A 29 -3.06 -10.72 14.02
C LYS A 29 -3.59 -9.87 15.17
N ILE A 30 -3.63 -8.57 14.97
CA ILE A 30 -4.04 -7.64 16.02
C ILE A 30 -5.53 -7.69 16.28
N TYR A 31 -6.34 -8.07 15.30
CA TYR A 31 -7.79 -8.13 15.48
C TYR A 31 -8.24 -9.04 16.62
N GLY A 32 -7.42 -10.02 16.96
CA GLY A 32 -7.72 -10.89 18.11
C GLY A 32 -7.36 -10.32 19.45
N GLU A 33 -6.68 -9.18 19.49
CA GLU A 33 -6.23 -8.57 20.75
C GLU A 33 -7.18 -7.48 21.21
N VAL A 34 -7.40 -7.41 22.54
CA VAL A 34 -8.41 -6.52 23.11
C VAL A 34 -7.94 -5.08 23.18
N ASP A 35 -6.65 -4.84 23.41
CA ASP A 35 -6.11 -3.49 23.66
C ASP A 35 -5.25 -2.96 22.53
N SER A 36 -5.69 -3.14 21.29
CA SER A 36 -4.87 -2.77 20.15
C SER A 36 -5.51 -1.73 19.24
N SER A 37 -6.46 -0.94 19.77
CA SER A 37 -7.18 0.03 18.93
C SER A 37 -6.26 1.06 18.28
N ASN A 38 -5.23 1.52 18.99
CA ASN A 38 -4.28 2.48 18.42
C ASN A 38 -3.46 1.88 17.30
N GLU A 39 -3.02 0.62 17.47
CA GLU A 39 -2.25 -0.07 16.44
C GLU A 39 -3.12 -0.37 15.23
N LYS A 40 -4.38 -0.79 15.46
CA LYS A 40 -5.33 -1.00 14.36
C LYS A 40 -5.51 0.27 13.54
N ARG A 41 -5.66 1.40 14.23
CA ARG A 41 -5.82 2.69 13.56
C ARG A 41 -4.59 3.02 12.72
N ARG A 42 -3.40 2.87 13.29
CA ARG A 42 -2.14 3.15 12.57
C ARG A 42 -1.99 2.26 11.35
N LEU A 43 -2.24 0.97 11.51
CA LEU A 43 -2.14 0.03 10.40
C LEU A 43 -3.15 0.33 9.31
N THR A 44 -4.37 0.70 9.71
CA THR A 44 -5.41 1.07 8.75
C THR A 44 -4.99 2.32 7.95
N ILE A 45 -4.41 3.32 8.61
CA ILE A 45 -3.93 4.52 7.93
C ILE A 45 -2.84 4.17 6.94
N VAL A 46 -1.87 3.35 7.34
CA VAL A 46 -0.78 2.94 6.46
C VAL A 46 -1.32 2.16 5.26
N LEU A 47 -2.25 1.24 5.50
CA LEU A 47 -2.86 0.47 4.41
C LEU A 47 -3.58 1.37 3.42
N ASN A 48 -4.33 2.35 3.93
CA ASN A 48 -5.03 3.30 3.06
C ASN A 48 -4.05 4.09 2.21
N LEU A 49 -2.93 4.52 2.79
CA LEU A 49 -1.89 5.23 2.04
C LEU A 49 -1.27 4.35 0.96
N ILE A 50 -1.03 3.08 1.28
CA ILE A 50 -0.49 2.13 0.29
C ILE A 50 -1.49 1.94 -0.85
N ILE A 51 -2.75 1.78 -0.55
CA ILE A 51 -3.80 1.60 -1.56
C ILE A 51 -3.89 2.83 -2.46
N GLU A 52 -3.84 4.03 -1.87
CA GLU A 52 -3.85 5.27 -2.65
C GLU A 52 -2.64 5.36 -3.59
N GLU A 53 -1.47 5.01 -3.10
CA GLU A 53 -0.26 5.01 -3.92
C GLU A 53 -0.37 4.01 -5.07
N ARG A 54 -0.90 2.83 -4.79
CA ARG A 54 -1.10 1.83 -5.84
C ARG A 54 -2.06 2.34 -6.92
N GLN A 55 -3.09 3.05 -6.53
CA GLN A 55 -4.03 3.65 -7.49
C GLN A 55 -3.35 4.70 -8.35
N LYS A 56 -2.48 5.52 -7.75
CA LYS A 56 -1.72 6.53 -8.49
C LYS A 56 -0.77 5.88 -9.50
N VAL A 57 -0.06 4.85 -9.06
CA VAL A 57 0.86 4.11 -9.93
C VAL A 57 0.09 3.47 -11.08
N ASN A 58 -1.05 2.87 -10.78
CA ASN A 58 -1.88 2.23 -11.78
C ASN A 58 -2.35 3.23 -12.83
N ARG A 59 -2.76 4.42 -12.40
CA ARG A 59 -3.16 5.47 -13.34
C ARG A 59 -2.02 5.90 -14.25
N GLN A 60 -0.82 6.02 -13.69
CA GLN A 60 0.35 6.39 -14.49
C GLN A 60 0.70 5.32 -15.51
N LYS A 61 0.56 4.05 -15.14
CA LYS A 61 0.83 2.94 -16.06
C LYS A 61 -0.12 2.92 -17.25
N TYR A 62 -1.36 3.27 -17.05
CA TYR A 62 -2.40 3.21 -18.06
C TYR A 62 -2.83 4.56 -18.57
N LYS A 63 -2.07 5.60 -18.26
CA LYS A 63 -2.39 6.94 -18.71
C LYS A 63 -2.30 7.00 -20.24
N PRO A 64 -3.35 7.44 -20.92
CA PRO A 64 -3.28 7.59 -22.37
C PRO A 64 -2.32 8.69 -22.74
N VAL A 65 -1.54 8.46 -23.74
CA VAL A 65 -0.54 9.41 -24.22
C VAL A 65 -1.20 10.45 -25.11
#